data_1adace57ecc4c150daf46c369becf17f
#
_entry.id   1adace57ecc4c150daf46c369becf17f
#
_cell.length_a   1.000
_cell.length_b   1.000
_cell.length_c   1.000
_cell.angle_alpha   90.00
_cell.angle_beta   90.00
_cell.angle_gamma   90.00
#
_symmetry.space_group_name_H-M   'P 1'
#
loop_
_entity.id
_entity.type
_entity.pdbx_description
1 polymer ?
#
loop_
_entity_poly.entity_id
_entity_poly.type
_entity_poly.pdbx_seq_one_letter_code
_entity_poly.pdbx_strand_id
1 'polypeptide(L)'
;AKDRLKFLDEVLLANVQACGGSRGRLPSKLRTDCMHIAMSRGVEEGLLHAKKLAGICRQNWIERNGTLTQAQSSFIGRALPTGSRAAELKAIAEHKECLLSVSITPAEVLAQAKRFTVRWARRFLGDPRRAASPGIPTLSSCCESGVKRQGLRGHVVRLGPHPATYEIISSMDLDLPAQDVESLFIDSSLLLHGLEGSSHQDHPHRVSNIKTRGLKNRIVTTPAARYSLLGHIVRKRLLGGLKRDPSSRSTLIGVSDVELMEHFVGCSAQVVVSTDLKAATDLLPLDLMGSLVDGLAESGKIPAWEISVLRELTEPQTLLYNDGTTITTRRGILMGLPTTWVILSLVHIFWWSQAIVTVAKRMKISLKQAFTENRFVTCGDDALFCGWSDVALEYNALVASCGGTRSAGKHFAVLGREKPRSVFIE
;
A
#
# COMPACT_ATOMS: atom_id res chain seq x y z
N ALA A 1 7.21 25.76 20.58
CA ALA A 1 6.56 26.66 19.60
C ALA A 1 7.59 27.46 18.81
N LYS A 2 8.53 28.15 19.47
CA LYS A 2 9.55 28.98 18.79
C LYS A 2 10.38 28.24 17.76
N ASP A 3 10.88 27.05 18.09
CA ASP A 3 11.71 26.22 17.16
C ASP A 3 10.91 25.76 15.94
N ARG A 4 9.64 25.44 16.10
CA ARG A 4 8.77 25.04 14.98
C ARG A 4 8.39 26.22 14.08
N LEU A 5 8.25 27.43 14.67
CA LEU A 5 8.02 28.66 13.89
C LEU A 5 9.25 29.01 13.07
N LYS A 6 10.44 28.97 13.69
CA LYS A 6 11.72 29.16 13.00
C LYS A 6 11.90 28.17 11.86
N PHE A 7 11.63 26.88 12.11
CA PHE A 7 11.72 25.83 11.10
C PHE A 7 10.75 26.07 9.94
N LEU A 8 9.50 26.50 10.22
CA LEU A 8 8.54 26.84 9.17
C LEU A 8 9.08 27.97 8.28
N ASP A 9 9.60 29.03 8.90
CA ASP A 9 10.17 30.16 8.17
C ASP A 9 11.38 29.76 7.32
N GLU A 10 12.28 28.94 7.85
CA GLU A 10 13.45 28.40 7.13
C GLU A 10 13.04 27.57 5.89
N VAL A 11 12.05 26.69 6.02
CA VAL A 11 11.54 25.89 4.88
C VAL A 11 10.92 26.78 3.82
N LEU A 12 10.13 27.76 4.21
CA LEU A 12 9.48 28.68 3.28
C LEU A 12 10.51 29.63 2.61
N LEU A 13 11.51 30.08 3.35
CA LEU A 13 12.61 30.91 2.82
C LEU A 13 13.45 30.10 1.80
N ALA A 14 13.78 28.86 2.12
CA ALA A 14 14.48 27.96 1.19
C ALA A 14 13.68 27.75 -0.11
N ASN A 15 12.35 27.66 -0.04
CA ASN A 15 11.50 27.58 -1.22
C ASN A 15 11.55 28.87 -2.05
N VAL A 16 11.55 30.05 -1.41
CA VAL A 16 11.69 31.36 -2.08
C VAL A 16 13.03 31.40 -2.83
N GLN A 17 14.11 30.98 -2.20
CA GLN A 17 15.46 30.95 -2.78
C GLN A 17 15.55 29.97 -3.97
N ALA A 18 15.03 28.75 -3.79
CA ALA A 18 15.01 27.74 -4.85
C ALA A 18 14.20 28.16 -6.09
N CYS A 19 13.20 29.02 -5.91
CA CYS A 19 12.37 29.54 -7.00
C CYS A 19 12.86 30.87 -7.60
N GLY A 20 14.12 31.26 -7.38
CA GLY A 20 14.73 32.45 -7.95
C GLY A 20 14.64 33.72 -7.07
N GLY A 21 14.52 33.55 -5.77
CA GLY A 21 14.56 34.64 -4.78
C GLY A 21 13.32 35.54 -4.85
N SER A 22 13.50 36.83 -4.56
CA SER A 22 12.43 37.84 -4.48
C SER A 22 11.65 38.08 -5.78
N ARG A 23 12.13 37.60 -6.92
CA ARG A 23 11.43 37.68 -8.22
C ARG A 23 10.23 36.71 -8.32
N GLY A 24 10.17 35.68 -7.45
CA GLY A 24 9.06 34.74 -7.38
C GLY A 24 7.91 35.27 -6.52
N ARG A 25 6.90 35.95 -7.11
CA ARG A 25 5.71 36.47 -6.38
C ARG A 25 4.99 35.37 -5.59
N LEU A 26 4.83 34.18 -6.17
CA LEU A 26 4.11 33.08 -5.54
C LEU A 26 4.80 32.55 -4.28
N PRO A 27 6.10 32.17 -4.27
CA PRO A 27 6.76 31.69 -3.04
C PRO A 27 6.80 32.72 -1.92
N SER A 28 7.04 34.00 -2.26
CA SER A 28 7.03 35.11 -1.28
C SER A 28 5.66 35.28 -0.64
N LYS A 29 4.59 35.22 -1.45
CA LYS A 29 3.22 35.27 -0.94
C LYS A 29 2.91 34.06 -0.05
N LEU A 30 3.28 32.86 -0.46
CA LEU A 30 3.10 31.63 0.35
C LEU A 30 3.77 31.79 1.74
N ARG A 31 5.00 32.33 1.76
CA ARG A 31 5.70 32.60 3.03
C ARG A 31 4.93 33.60 3.89
N THR A 32 4.54 34.73 3.32
CA THR A 32 3.81 35.78 4.05
C THR A 32 2.50 35.23 4.63
N ASP A 33 1.70 34.53 3.84
CA ASP A 33 0.41 33.99 4.26
C ASP A 33 0.58 32.92 5.37
N CYS A 34 1.53 32.02 5.22
CA CYS A 34 1.80 30.98 6.23
C CYS A 34 2.31 31.57 7.55
N MET A 35 3.22 32.56 7.47
CA MET A 35 3.76 33.22 8.68
C MET A 35 2.69 34.07 9.38
N HIS A 36 1.87 34.79 8.64
CA HIS A 36 0.74 35.53 9.21
C HIS A 36 -0.23 34.60 9.96
N ILE A 37 -0.60 33.46 9.37
CA ILE A 37 -1.46 32.47 10.02
C ILE A 37 -0.76 31.88 11.26
N ALA A 38 0.54 31.53 11.15
CA ALA A 38 1.29 30.99 12.27
C ALA A 38 1.37 31.95 13.46
N MET A 39 1.46 33.26 13.21
CA MET A 39 1.52 34.29 14.23
C MET A 39 0.14 34.63 14.83
N SER A 40 -0.92 34.61 14.01
CA SER A 40 -2.28 34.99 14.43
C SER A 40 -3.09 33.82 15.00
N ARG A 41 -2.91 32.61 14.51
CA ARG A 41 -3.69 31.41 14.86
C ARG A 41 -2.87 30.27 15.47
N GLY A 42 -1.56 30.45 15.56
CA GLY A 42 -0.64 29.45 16.09
C GLY A 42 0.13 28.67 15.02
N VAL A 43 1.31 28.20 15.42
CA VAL A 43 2.29 27.55 14.51
C VAL A 43 1.73 26.31 13.81
N GLU A 44 0.89 25.51 14.45
CA GLU A 44 0.25 24.32 13.85
C GLU A 44 -0.65 24.71 12.67
N GLU A 45 -1.43 25.78 12.80
CA GLU A 45 -2.28 26.28 11.72
C GLU A 45 -1.45 26.79 10.53
N GLY A 46 -0.33 27.47 10.79
CA GLY A 46 0.61 27.89 9.76
C GLY A 46 1.23 26.70 9.00
N LEU A 47 1.60 25.64 9.72
CA LEU A 47 2.13 24.40 9.12
C LEU A 47 1.07 23.68 8.27
N LEU A 48 -0.17 23.58 8.77
CA LEU A 48 -1.27 22.97 8.03
C LEU A 48 -1.61 23.79 6.78
N HIS A 49 -1.57 25.12 6.88
CA HIS A 49 -1.79 26.00 5.74
C HIS A 49 -0.70 25.83 4.67
N ALA A 50 0.58 25.77 5.06
CA ALA A 50 1.69 25.51 4.16
C ALA A 50 1.53 24.16 3.42
N LYS A 51 1.09 23.12 4.12
CA LYS A 51 0.78 21.81 3.53
C LYS A 51 -0.37 21.89 2.51
N LYS A 52 -1.44 22.62 2.82
CA LYS A 52 -2.58 22.84 1.93
C LYS A 52 -2.16 23.58 0.66
N LEU A 53 -1.38 24.65 0.81
CA LEU A 53 -0.89 25.42 -0.35
C LEU A 53 0.05 24.60 -1.23
N ALA A 54 0.93 23.78 -0.66
CA ALA A 54 1.76 22.85 -1.41
C ALA A 54 0.91 21.87 -2.26
N GLY A 55 -0.19 21.36 -1.71
CA GLY A 55 -1.16 20.52 -2.43
C GLY A 55 -1.83 21.27 -3.60
N ILE A 56 -2.26 22.51 -3.38
CA ILE A 56 -2.84 23.38 -4.43
C ILE A 56 -1.81 23.64 -5.54
N CYS A 57 -0.56 23.92 -5.19
CA CYS A 57 0.52 24.12 -6.17
C CYS A 57 0.73 22.87 -7.03
N ARG A 58 0.70 21.67 -6.42
CA ARG A 58 0.80 20.41 -7.13
C ARG A 58 -0.37 20.20 -8.09
N GLN A 59 -1.58 20.37 -7.61
CA GLN A 59 -2.79 20.23 -8.42
C GLN A 59 -2.76 21.17 -9.64
N ASN A 60 -2.43 22.45 -9.43
CA ASN A 60 -2.32 23.41 -10.51
C ASN A 60 -1.23 23.05 -11.52
N TRP A 61 -0.09 22.53 -11.03
CA TRP A 61 1.01 22.10 -11.91
C TRP A 61 0.61 20.92 -12.79
N ILE A 62 -0.12 19.95 -12.25
CA ILE A 62 -0.53 18.74 -12.97
C ILE A 62 -1.74 19.02 -13.85
N GLU A 63 -2.85 19.49 -13.29
CA GLU A 63 -4.15 19.56 -13.97
C GLU A 63 -4.29 20.79 -14.86
N ARG A 64 -3.63 21.90 -14.50
CA ARG A 64 -3.78 23.20 -15.17
C ARG A 64 -2.54 23.65 -15.95
N ASN A 65 -1.61 22.72 -16.18
CA ASN A 65 -0.35 23.02 -16.87
C ASN A 65 0.44 24.16 -16.21
N GLY A 66 0.47 24.17 -14.88
CA GLY A 66 1.06 25.25 -14.08
C GLY A 66 2.57 25.41 -14.25
N THR A 67 3.10 26.45 -13.64
CA THR A 67 4.50 26.86 -13.76
C THR A 67 5.46 25.94 -13.00
N LEU A 68 6.76 25.95 -13.40
CA LEU A 68 7.83 25.26 -12.66
C LEU A 68 7.87 25.69 -11.19
N THR A 69 7.62 26.98 -10.89
CA THR A 69 7.53 27.51 -9.54
C THR A 69 6.45 26.82 -8.71
N GLN A 70 5.31 26.45 -9.31
CA GLN A 70 4.27 25.66 -8.64
C GLN A 70 4.73 24.23 -8.40
N ALA A 71 5.43 23.61 -9.36
CA ALA A 71 6.04 22.30 -9.16
C ALA A 71 7.00 22.31 -7.97
N GLN A 72 7.96 23.25 -7.93
CA GLN A 72 8.92 23.41 -6.85
C GLN A 72 8.24 23.66 -5.50
N SER A 73 7.25 24.57 -5.45
CA SER A 73 6.51 24.90 -4.23
C SER A 73 5.67 23.72 -3.69
N SER A 74 5.31 22.77 -4.55
CA SER A 74 4.61 21.55 -4.13
C SER A 74 5.41 20.67 -3.16
N PHE A 75 6.74 20.75 -3.20
CA PHE A 75 7.62 19.97 -2.30
C PHE A 75 7.70 20.50 -0.88
N ILE A 76 7.23 21.74 -0.60
CA ILE A 76 7.16 22.27 0.77
C ILE A 76 6.48 21.28 1.72
N GLY A 77 5.38 20.64 1.26
CA GLY A 77 4.64 19.69 2.07
C GLY A 77 5.48 18.52 2.61
N ARG A 78 6.52 18.10 1.89
CA ARG A 78 7.45 17.02 2.31
C ARG A 78 8.53 17.52 3.27
N ALA A 79 8.90 18.79 3.17
CA ALA A 79 9.91 19.42 4.02
C ALA A 79 9.38 19.75 5.43
N LEU A 80 8.06 19.79 5.64
CA LEU A 80 7.46 20.11 6.93
C LEU A 80 7.84 19.11 8.03
N PRO A 81 7.85 19.54 9.33
CA PRO A 81 8.23 18.67 10.44
C PRO A 81 7.23 17.52 10.64
N THR A 82 7.51 16.68 11.63
CA THR A 82 6.59 15.63 12.08
C THR A 82 5.35 16.26 12.75
N GLY A 83 4.24 15.51 12.75
CA GLY A 83 2.99 15.94 13.41
C GLY A 83 3.13 16.14 14.92
N SER A 84 2.25 16.97 15.48
CA SER A 84 2.16 17.21 16.93
C SER A 84 1.56 16.01 17.67
N ARG A 85 1.59 16.04 19.01
CA ARG A 85 0.92 15.04 19.84
C ARG A 85 -0.59 15.05 19.64
N ALA A 86 -1.19 16.21 19.47
CA ALA A 86 -2.62 16.34 19.17
C ALA A 86 -2.98 15.69 17.82
N ALA A 87 -2.16 15.92 16.78
CA ALA A 87 -2.33 15.26 15.48
C ALA A 87 -2.16 13.74 15.56
N GLU A 88 -1.27 13.25 16.42
CA GLU A 88 -1.10 11.83 16.70
C GLU A 88 -2.35 11.22 17.34
N LEU A 89 -2.87 11.82 18.40
CA LEU A 89 -4.09 11.34 19.08
C LEU A 89 -5.29 11.35 18.15
N LYS A 90 -5.43 12.39 17.33
CA LYS A 90 -6.47 12.44 16.30
C LYS A 90 -6.33 11.31 15.27
N ALA A 91 -5.12 11.06 14.76
CA ALA A 91 -4.89 9.98 13.81
C ALA A 91 -5.21 8.60 14.40
N ILE A 92 -4.89 8.36 15.68
CA ILE A 92 -5.23 7.11 16.38
C ILE A 92 -6.75 6.98 16.53
N ALA A 93 -7.47 8.06 16.89
CA ALA A 93 -8.92 8.03 17.00
C ALA A 93 -9.60 7.75 15.65
N GLU A 94 -9.18 8.46 14.59
CA GLU A 94 -9.67 8.24 13.22
C GLU A 94 -9.40 6.80 12.74
N HIS A 95 -8.24 6.24 13.07
CA HIS A 95 -7.91 4.85 12.73
C HIS A 95 -8.83 3.85 13.45
N LYS A 96 -9.07 4.03 14.77
CA LYS A 96 -10.03 3.20 15.52
C LYS A 96 -11.44 3.27 14.92
N GLU A 97 -11.94 4.46 14.66
CA GLU A 97 -13.26 4.68 14.06
C GLU A 97 -13.36 4.02 12.68
N CYS A 98 -12.33 4.21 11.84
CA CYS A 98 -12.27 3.60 10.52
C CYS A 98 -12.38 2.07 10.59
N LEU A 99 -11.55 1.41 11.40
CA LEU A 99 -11.50 -0.05 11.49
C LEU A 99 -12.74 -0.67 12.17
N LEU A 100 -13.46 0.08 13.00
CA LEU A 100 -14.73 -0.34 13.61
C LEU A 100 -15.95 -0.12 12.70
N SER A 101 -15.81 0.71 11.66
CA SER A 101 -16.89 0.95 10.70
C SER A 101 -17.15 -0.29 9.85
N VAL A 102 -18.38 -0.46 9.38
CA VAL A 102 -18.76 -1.56 8.49
C VAL A 102 -18.84 -1.05 7.08
N SER A 103 -18.33 -1.81 6.13
CA SER A 103 -18.53 -1.61 4.71
C SER A 103 -18.91 -2.95 4.10
N ILE A 104 -19.96 -2.93 3.27
CA ILE A 104 -20.46 -4.12 2.58
C ILE A 104 -20.29 -3.90 1.08
N THR A 105 -19.62 -4.83 0.44
CA THR A 105 -19.40 -4.80 -1.01
C THR A 105 -20.62 -5.41 -1.72
N PRO A 106 -21.10 -4.82 -2.83
CA PRO A 106 -22.17 -5.41 -3.61
C PRO A 106 -21.87 -6.84 -4.04
N ALA A 107 -22.85 -7.74 -3.93
CA ALA A 107 -22.67 -9.18 -4.20
C ALA A 107 -22.14 -9.46 -5.63
N GLU A 108 -22.54 -8.66 -6.60
CA GLU A 108 -22.03 -8.76 -7.96
C GLU A 108 -20.52 -8.45 -8.03
N VAL A 109 -20.05 -7.43 -7.31
CA VAL A 109 -18.64 -7.05 -7.24
C VAL A 109 -17.82 -8.15 -6.55
N LEU A 110 -18.35 -8.75 -5.48
CA LEU A 110 -17.74 -9.93 -4.82
C LEU A 110 -17.56 -11.10 -5.80
N ALA A 111 -18.61 -11.44 -6.54
CA ALA A 111 -18.54 -12.48 -7.55
C ALA A 111 -17.56 -12.16 -8.69
N GLN A 112 -17.46 -10.89 -9.10
CA GLN A 112 -16.51 -10.42 -10.09
C GLN A 112 -15.07 -10.53 -9.55
N ALA A 113 -14.82 -10.12 -8.30
CA ALA A 113 -13.51 -10.20 -7.64
C ALA A 113 -13.03 -11.66 -7.54
N LYS A 114 -13.90 -12.57 -7.11
CA LYS A 114 -13.59 -14.01 -7.05
C LYS A 114 -13.21 -14.56 -8.43
N ARG A 115 -14.04 -14.33 -9.46
CA ARG A 115 -13.74 -14.78 -10.83
C ARG A 115 -12.46 -14.17 -11.42
N PHE A 116 -12.21 -12.90 -11.13
CA PHE A 116 -10.96 -12.22 -11.51
C PHE A 116 -9.77 -12.94 -10.90
N THR A 117 -9.80 -13.18 -9.58
CA THR A 117 -8.67 -13.75 -8.84
C THR A 117 -8.38 -15.18 -9.26
N VAL A 118 -9.40 -16.00 -9.54
CA VAL A 118 -9.20 -17.35 -10.13
C VAL A 118 -8.41 -17.27 -11.43
N ARG A 119 -8.80 -16.39 -12.35
CA ARG A 119 -8.12 -16.24 -13.65
C ARG A 119 -6.71 -15.67 -13.48
N TRP A 120 -6.56 -14.67 -12.63
CA TRP A 120 -5.27 -14.06 -12.33
C TRP A 120 -4.28 -15.07 -11.75
N ALA A 121 -4.70 -15.84 -10.76
CA ALA A 121 -3.86 -16.85 -10.13
C ALA A 121 -3.44 -17.95 -11.12
N ARG A 122 -4.38 -18.48 -11.92
CA ARG A 122 -4.08 -19.49 -12.95
C ARG A 122 -3.09 -18.99 -13.99
N ARG A 123 -3.13 -17.69 -14.32
CA ARG A 123 -2.26 -17.10 -15.34
C ARG A 123 -0.88 -16.73 -14.79
N PHE A 124 -0.80 -16.21 -13.58
CA PHE A 124 0.41 -15.57 -13.07
C PHE A 124 1.08 -16.32 -11.92
N LEU A 125 0.40 -17.20 -11.19
CA LEU A 125 1.05 -18.00 -10.16
C LEU A 125 1.70 -19.26 -10.76
N GLY A 126 2.83 -19.65 -10.15
CA GLY A 126 3.59 -20.84 -10.55
C GLY A 126 2.98 -22.14 -10.02
N ASP A 127 3.79 -23.19 -10.01
CA ASP A 127 3.41 -24.50 -9.43
C ASP A 127 3.21 -24.35 -7.91
N PRO A 128 2.05 -24.75 -7.38
CA PRO A 128 1.77 -24.68 -5.94
C PRO A 128 2.69 -25.58 -5.10
N ARG A 129 3.24 -26.66 -5.69
CA ARG A 129 4.15 -27.59 -5.01
C ARG A 129 5.53 -27.00 -4.73
N ARG A 130 5.93 -25.95 -5.46
CA ARG A 130 7.16 -25.22 -5.15
C ARG A 130 6.95 -24.42 -3.86
N ALA A 131 7.59 -24.85 -2.77
CA ALA A 131 7.61 -24.10 -1.54
C ALA A 131 8.27 -22.74 -1.76
N ALA A 132 7.70 -21.69 -1.18
CA ALA A 132 8.39 -20.42 -1.07
C ALA A 132 9.16 -20.43 0.27
N SER A 133 10.48 -20.22 0.23
CA SER A 133 11.30 -20.10 1.44
C SER A 133 10.79 -18.95 2.32
N PRO A 134 10.71 -19.10 3.65
CA PRO A 134 10.43 -18.01 4.58
C PRO A 134 11.42 -16.87 4.40
N GLY A 135 12.65 -17.20 4.06
CA GLY A 135 13.77 -16.27 3.96
C GLY A 135 14.28 -15.80 5.32
N ILE A 136 15.33 -14.98 5.30
CA ILE A 136 15.97 -14.50 6.52
C ILE A 136 15.00 -13.61 7.30
N PRO A 137 14.74 -13.91 8.61
CA PRO A 137 13.93 -13.07 9.47
C PRO A 137 14.48 -11.64 9.55
N THR A 138 13.58 -10.67 9.46
CA THR A 138 13.94 -9.24 9.46
C THR A 138 14.24 -8.74 10.88
N LEU A 139 14.89 -7.56 10.97
CA LEU A 139 15.06 -6.82 12.22
C LEU A 139 13.77 -6.04 12.62
N SER A 140 12.70 -6.13 11.84
CA SER A 140 11.41 -5.48 12.15
C SER A 140 10.81 -6.08 13.41
N SER A 141 10.13 -5.23 14.20
CA SER A 141 9.45 -5.66 15.42
C SER A 141 8.38 -6.72 15.13
N CYS A 142 8.26 -7.70 16.02
CA CYS A 142 7.07 -8.52 16.21
C CYS A 142 6.54 -8.29 17.63
N CYS A 143 5.37 -8.81 17.96
CA CYS A 143 4.79 -8.63 19.31
C CYS A 143 5.71 -9.14 20.41
N GLU A 144 6.43 -10.23 20.17
CA GLU A 144 7.32 -10.90 21.10
C GLU A 144 8.70 -10.21 21.21
N SER A 145 9.09 -9.41 20.22
CA SER A 145 10.42 -8.79 20.19
C SER A 145 10.44 -7.45 19.44
N GLY A 146 10.78 -6.39 20.15
CA GLY A 146 10.98 -5.06 19.56
C GLY A 146 12.34 -4.92 18.87
N VAL A 147 12.52 -3.81 18.11
CA VAL A 147 13.74 -3.50 17.35
C VAL A 147 15.01 -3.54 18.22
N LYS A 148 14.94 -3.07 19.46
CA LYS A 148 16.08 -3.09 20.42
C LYS A 148 16.57 -4.51 20.73
N ARG A 149 15.73 -5.53 20.56
CA ARG A 149 16.02 -6.94 20.71
C ARG A 149 16.15 -7.66 19.37
N GLN A 150 16.51 -6.92 18.30
CA GLN A 150 16.66 -7.41 16.92
C GLN A 150 15.36 -7.93 16.27
N GLY A 151 14.20 -7.50 16.75
CA GLY A 151 12.90 -7.80 16.15
C GLY A 151 12.63 -9.30 15.96
N LEU A 152 12.03 -9.65 14.83
CA LEU A 152 11.71 -11.04 14.46
C LEU A 152 12.96 -11.93 14.43
N ARG A 153 14.08 -11.44 13.88
CA ARG A 153 15.33 -12.19 13.86
C ARG A 153 15.81 -12.55 15.27
N GLY A 154 15.83 -11.57 16.17
CA GLY A 154 16.22 -11.82 17.56
C GLY A 154 15.24 -12.73 18.32
N HIS A 155 13.96 -12.73 17.94
CA HIS A 155 12.99 -13.67 18.49
C HIS A 155 13.33 -15.11 18.08
N VAL A 156 13.50 -15.36 16.79
CA VAL A 156 13.83 -16.69 16.24
C VAL A 156 15.17 -17.21 16.77
N VAL A 157 16.20 -16.36 16.85
CA VAL A 157 17.51 -16.75 17.40
C VAL A 157 17.38 -17.22 18.85
N ARG A 158 16.51 -16.58 19.66
CA ARG A 158 16.28 -17.03 21.05
C ARG A 158 15.49 -18.34 21.15
N LEU A 159 14.63 -18.63 20.18
CA LEU A 159 13.92 -19.91 20.11
C LEU A 159 14.88 -21.06 19.75
N GLY A 160 15.91 -20.76 18.97
CA GLY A 160 16.79 -21.78 18.40
C GLY A 160 16.13 -22.59 17.30
N PRO A 161 16.75 -23.67 16.83
CA PRO A 161 16.16 -24.61 15.90
C PRO A 161 14.92 -25.29 16.50
N HIS A 162 13.88 -25.46 15.67
CA HIS A 162 12.67 -26.16 16.13
C HIS A 162 12.97 -27.65 16.31
N PRO A 163 12.59 -28.29 17.46
CA PRO A 163 12.96 -29.68 17.75
C PRO A 163 12.55 -30.69 16.66
N ALA A 164 11.31 -30.58 16.15
CA ALA A 164 10.81 -31.47 15.09
C ALA A 164 11.57 -31.35 13.77
N THR A 165 12.37 -30.28 13.56
CA THR A 165 13.16 -30.10 12.33
C THR A 165 14.22 -31.19 12.21
N TYR A 166 14.87 -31.59 13.32
CA TYR A 166 15.86 -32.66 13.33
C TYR A 166 15.26 -34.00 12.91
N GLU A 167 14.10 -34.34 13.46
CA GLU A 167 13.40 -35.59 13.13
C GLU A 167 12.98 -35.63 11.66
N ILE A 168 12.39 -34.52 11.16
CA ILE A 168 11.94 -34.43 9.78
C ILE A 168 13.12 -34.56 8.80
N ILE A 169 14.17 -33.79 8.99
CA ILE A 169 15.35 -33.81 8.08
C ILE A 169 16.07 -35.15 8.16
N SER A 170 16.21 -35.75 9.36
CA SER A 170 16.85 -37.06 9.51
C SER A 170 16.05 -38.20 8.90
N SER A 171 14.72 -38.06 8.79
CA SER A 171 13.85 -39.05 8.16
C SER A 171 13.83 -38.97 6.64
N MET A 172 14.39 -37.89 6.06
CA MET A 172 14.48 -37.68 4.62
C MET A 172 15.78 -38.29 4.09
N ASP A 173 15.66 -39.17 3.08
CA ASP A 173 16.82 -39.62 2.29
C ASP A 173 17.18 -38.50 1.29
N LEU A 174 18.02 -37.55 1.74
CA LEU A 174 18.36 -36.35 0.98
C LEU A 174 19.70 -36.53 0.28
N ASP A 175 19.67 -36.73 -1.04
CA ASP A 175 20.85 -36.61 -1.89
C ASP A 175 20.99 -35.14 -2.36
N LEU A 176 21.34 -34.25 -1.42
CA LEU A 176 21.50 -32.82 -1.63
C LEU A 176 22.86 -32.33 -1.14
N PRO A 177 23.43 -31.25 -1.76
CA PRO A 177 24.59 -30.56 -1.23
C PRO A 177 24.36 -30.09 0.20
N ALA A 178 25.39 -30.10 1.06
CA ALA A 178 25.29 -29.74 2.48
C ALA A 178 24.67 -28.35 2.70
N GLN A 179 24.99 -27.36 1.87
CA GLN A 179 24.41 -26.01 1.94
C GLN A 179 22.90 -26.00 1.67
N ASP A 180 22.38 -26.90 0.83
CA ASP A 180 20.96 -27.01 0.52
C ASP A 180 20.21 -27.69 1.67
N VAL A 181 20.85 -28.69 2.32
CA VAL A 181 20.35 -29.33 3.54
C VAL A 181 20.26 -28.31 4.68
N GLU A 182 21.31 -27.47 4.86
CA GLU A 182 21.29 -26.39 5.87
C GLU A 182 20.16 -25.36 5.59
N SER A 183 20.00 -24.94 4.34
CA SER A 183 18.90 -24.05 3.95
C SER A 183 17.54 -24.66 4.23
N LEU A 184 17.35 -25.95 3.89
CA LEU A 184 16.12 -26.68 4.14
C LEU A 184 15.84 -26.79 5.64
N PHE A 185 16.88 -27.04 6.45
CA PHE A 185 16.77 -27.11 7.91
C PHE A 185 16.31 -25.77 8.51
N ILE A 186 16.91 -24.65 8.09
CA ILE A 186 16.55 -23.32 8.55
C ILE A 186 15.11 -22.99 8.14
N ASP A 187 14.76 -23.20 6.87
CA ASP A 187 13.44 -22.88 6.33
C ASP A 187 12.33 -23.72 7.02
N SER A 188 12.59 -25.01 7.25
CA SER A 188 11.66 -25.91 7.97
C SER A 188 11.48 -25.48 9.41
N SER A 189 12.55 -25.13 10.12
CA SER A 189 12.49 -24.63 11.49
C SER A 189 11.67 -23.34 11.59
N LEU A 190 11.87 -22.39 10.68
CA LEU A 190 11.11 -21.15 10.63
C LEU A 190 9.62 -21.39 10.36
N LEU A 191 9.32 -22.31 9.46
CA LEU A 191 7.94 -22.72 9.15
C LEU A 191 7.26 -23.33 10.38
N LEU A 192 7.90 -24.27 11.05
CA LEU A 192 7.37 -24.93 12.24
C LEU A 192 7.13 -23.93 13.37
N HIS A 193 8.08 -23.05 13.68
CA HIS A 193 7.86 -21.97 14.64
C HIS A 193 6.70 -21.05 14.26
N GLY A 194 6.49 -20.82 12.96
CA GLY A 194 5.34 -20.08 12.48
C GLY A 194 4.03 -20.85 12.73
N LEU A 195 3.98 -22.14 12.46
CA LEU A 195 2.78 -22.96 12.61
C LEU A 195 2.37 -23.14 14.08
N GLU A 196 3.32 -23.25 15.00
CA GLU A 196 3.09 -23.38 16.44
C GLU A 196 2.94 -22.04 17.17
N GLY A 197 3.24 -20.93 16.52
CA GLY A 197 3.16 -19.60 17.12
C GLY A 197 1.73 -19.19 17.47
N SER A 198 1.60 -18.32 18.48
CA SER A 198 0.32 -17.84 19.00
C SER A 198 -0.46 -17.01 17.96
N SER A 199 -1.79 -17.14 17.97
CA SER A 199 -2.70 -16.37 17.14
C SER A 199 -2.82 -14.90 17.60
N HIS A 200 -3.44 -14.04 16.78
CA HIS A 200 -3.74 -12.66 17.19
C HIS A 200 -4.84 -12.57 18.25
N GLN A 201 -5.57 -13.66 18.52
CA GLN A 201 -6.55 -13.75 19.61
C GLN A 201 -5.84 -13.88 20.94
N ASP A 202 -4.78 -14.69 20.99
CA ASP A 202 -3.95 -14.87 22.18
C ASP A 202 -2.94 -13.73 22.36
N HIS A 203 -2.37 -13.24 21.24
CA HIS A 203 -1.43 -12.12 21.19
C HIS A 203 -1.90 -11.03 20.22
N PRO A 204 -2.72 -10.08 20.70
CA PRO A 204 -3.20 -8.98 19.87
C PRO A 204 -2.07 -8.22 19.16
N HIS A 205 -2.29 -7.87 17.92
CA HIS A 205 -1.36 -7.05 17.17
C HIS A 205 -1.19 -5.68 17.83
N ARG A 206 0.04 -5.23 18.01
CA ARG A 206 0.31 -3.94 18.63
C ARG A 206 0.22 -2.81 17.61
N VAL A 207 -0.53 -1.78 17.95
CA VAL A 207 -0.65 -0.57 17.13
C VAL A 207 0.37 0.46 17.57
N SER A 208 1.11 1.00 16.61
CA SER A 208 2.11 2.03 16.84
C SER A 208 1.93 3.18 15.86
N ASN A 209 2.22 4.41 16.31
CA ASN A 209 2.26 5.58 15.44
C ASN A 209 3.69 5.91 15.05
N ILE A 210 3.97 5.93 13.76
CA ILE A 210 5.24 6.38 13.19
C ILE A 210 5.07 7.80 12.66
N LYS A 211 5.72 8.74 13.35
CA LYS A 211 5.75 10.15 12.92
C LYS A 211 6.74 10.31 11.78
N THR A 212 6.26 10.79 10.64
CA THR A 212 7.09 11.09 9.48
C THR A 212 7.03 12.57 9.13
N ARG A 213 8.01 13.08 8.39
CA ARG A 213 8.00 14.46 7.89
C ARG A 213 6.73 14.75 7.07
N GLY A 214 6.41 16.02 6.90
CA GLY A 214 5.22 16.44 6.18
C GLY A 214 3.94 16.36 7.04
N LEU A 215 4.05 16.47 8.37
CA LEU A 215 2.93 16.39 9.33
C LEU A 215 2.16 15.08 9.23
N LYS A 216 2.83 13.98 8.84
CA LYS A 216 2.18 12.68 8.68
C LYS A 216 2.35 11.84 9.95
N ASN A 217 1.26 11.18 10.33
CA ASN A 217 1.23 10.08 11.29
C ASN A 217 0.83 8.82 10.53
N ARG A 218 1.68 7.80 10.58
CA ARG A 218 1.38 6.50 10.00
C ARG A 218 1.08 5.54 11.13
N ILE A 219 -0.16 5.09 11.20
CA ILE A 219 -0.55 4.06 12.17
C ILE A 219 -0.16 2.72 11.53
N VAL A 220 0.70 2.00 12.21
CA VAL A 220 1.20 0.70 11.75
C VAL A 220 0.91 -0.37 12.79
N THR A 221 0.71 -1.57 12.31
CA THR A 221 0.46 -2.75 13.14
C THR A 221 1.71 -3.61 13.21
N THR A 222 2.10 -3.97 14.41
CA THR A 222 3.18 -4.95 14.66
C THR A 222 2.53 -6.29 14.91
N PRO A 223 2.69 -7.28 14.02
CA PRO A 223 2.08 -8.59 14.17
C PRO A 223 2.84 -9.48 15.15
N ALA A 224 2.20 -10.55 15.63
CA ALA A 224 2.89 -11.67 16.26
C ALA A 224 3.86 -12.34 15.28
N ALA A 225 4.92 -12.97 15.82
CA ALA A 225 5.98 -13.61 15.04
C ALA A 225 5.44 -14.64 14.04
N ARG A 226 4.43 -15.42 14.42
CA ARG A 226 3.71 -16.35 13.57
C ARG A 226 3.32 -15.73 12.23
N TYR A 227 2.62 -14.59 12.27
CA TYR A 227 2.12 -13.93 11.07
C TYR A 227 3.24 -13.32 10.23
N SER A 228 4.32 -12.89 10.87
CA SER A 228 5.50 -12.43 10.14
C SER A 228 6.18 -13.58 9.40
N LEU A 229 6.37 -14.73 10.04
CA LEU A 229 7.02 -15.90 9.44
C LEU A 229 6.18 -16.47 8.30
N LEU A 230 4.95 -16.89 8.59
CA LEU A 230 4.06 -17.50 7.59
C LEU A 230 3.63 -16.53 6.49
N GLY A 231 3.29 -15.31 6.86
CA GLY A 231 2.83 -14.30 5.92
C GLY A 231 3.89 -13.88 4.91
N HIS A 232 5.18 -13.94 5.25
CA HIS A 232 6.25 -13.68 4.28
C HIS A 232 6.35 -14.77 3.21
N ILE A 233 6.07 -16.02 3.53
CA ILE A 233 6.01 -17.11 2.54
C ILE A 233 4.91 -16.83 1.53
N VAL A 234 3.70 -16.60 2.02
CA VAL A 234 2.53 -16.27 1.18
C VAL A 234 2.76 -15.00 0.34
N ARG A 235 3.33 -13.96 0.98
CA ARG A 235 3.71 -12.72 0.27
C ARG A 235 4.65 -13.00 -0.89
N LYS A 236 5.69 -13.84 -0.72
CA LYS A 236 6.63 -14.15 -1.80
C LYS A 236 5.96 -14.82 -2.97
N ARG A 237 5.02 -15.75 -2.73
CA ARG A 237 4.24 -16.40 -3.78
C ARG A 237 3.40 -15.39 -4.56
N LEU A 238 2.62 -14.56 -3.88
CA LEU A 238 1.79 -13.53 -4.52
C LEU A 238 2.63 -12.49 -5.25
N LEU A 239 3.74 -12.05 -4.64
CA LEU A 239 4.68 -11.13 -5.28
C LEU A 239 5.30 -11.71 -6.55
N GLY A 240 5.56 -13.03 -6.58
CA GLY A 240 5.98 -13.74 -7.79
C GLY A 240 4.94 -13.66 -8.90
N GLY A 241 3.65 -13.68 -8.58
CA GLY A 241 2.56 -13.44 -9.52
C GLY A 241 2.52 -11.99 -10.01
N LEU A 242 2.60 -11.03 -9.11
CA LEU A 242 2.62 -9.60 -9.45
C LEU A 242 3.81 -9.23 -10.34
N LYS A 243 4.99 -9.81 -10.12
CA LYS A 243 6.15 -9.61 -11.00
C LYS A 243 5.97 -10.15 -12.42
N ARG A 244 5.01 -11.02 -12.65
CA ARG A 244 4.65 -11.55 -13.98
C ARG A 244 3.46 -10.83 -14.61
N ASP A 245 2.66 -10.12 -13.81
CA ASP A 245 1.54 -9.34 -14.29
C ASP A 245 2.05 -8.03 -14.95
N PRO A 246 1.74 -7.77 -16.23
CA PRO A 246 2.15 -6.54 -16.92
C PRO A 246 1.74 -5.26 -16.19
N SER A 247 0.63 -5.29 -15.44
CA SER A 247 0.10 -4.12 -14.71
C SER A 247 0.89 -3.74 -13.46
N SER A 248 1.80 -4.61 -12.98
CA SER A 248 2.63 -4.35 -11.80
C SER A 248 4.11 -4.70 -11.99
N ARG A 249 4.44 -5.40 -13.07
CA ARG A 249 5.81 -5.86 -13.33
C ARG A 249 6.81 -4.71 -13.34
N SER A 250 6.57 -3.68 -14.14
CA SER A 250 7.49 -2.54 -14.33
C SER A 250 7.85 -1.86 -13.00
N THR A 251 6.88 -1.72 -12.10
CA THR A 251 7.09 -1.10 -10.78
C THR A 251 7.85 -1.99 -9.79
N LEU A 252 7.85 -3.31 -10.01
CA LEU A 252 8.43 -4.30 -9.10
C LEU A 252 9.84 -4.76 -9.49
N ILE A 253 10.20 -4.64 -10.76
CA ILE A 253 11.54 -5.03 -11.24
C ILE A 253 12.47 -3.85 -11.46
N GLY A 254 12.00 -2.62 -11.19
CA GLY A 254 12.84 -1.42 -11.25
C GLY A 254 13.20 -1.00 -12.67
N VAL A 255 12.22 -1.01 -13.60
CA VAL A 255 12.42 -0.48 -14.95
C VAL A 255 12.64 1.03 -14.93
N SER A 256 13.30 1.55 -15.97
CA SER A 256 13.46 2.98 -16.17
C SER A 256 12.13 3.68 -16.47
N ASP A 257 12.09 5.01 -16.28
CA ASP A 257 10.89 5.80 -16.63
C ASP A 257 10.53 5.66 -18.11
N VAL A 258 11.54 5.49 -18.99
CA VAL A 258 11.33 5.27 -20.43
C VAL A 258 10.59 3.94 -20.68
N GLU A 259 11.07 2.84 -20.09
CA GLU A 259 10.41 1.53 -20.21
C GLU A 259 9.01 1.54 -19.60
N LEU A 260 8.81 2.29 -18.51
CA LEU A 260 7.50 2.49 -17.93
C LEU A 260 6.56 3.21 -18.91
N MET A 261 7.05 4.22 -19.60
CA MET A 261 6.26 4.96 -20.60
C MET A 261 5.95 4.11 -21.84
N GLU A 262 6.83 3.20 -22.24
CA GLU A 262 6.57 2.25 -23.34
C GLU A 262 5.34 1.38 -23.09
N HIS A 263 5.03 1.08 -21.80
CA HIS A 263 3.80 0.36 -21.45
C HIS A 263 2.54 1.09 -21.91
N PHE A 264 2.58 2.41 -22.08
CA PHE A 264 1.44 3.24 -22.48
C PHE A 264 1.41 3.58 -23.98
N VAL A 265 2.36 3.08 -24.76
CA VAL A 265 2.36 3.29 -26.22
C VAL A 265 1.15 2.61 -26.86
N GLY A 266 0.40 3.38 -27.66
CA GLY A 266 -0.78 2.90 -28.37
C GLY A 266 -2.07 2.87 -27.53
N CYS A 267 -2.06 3.39 -26.29
CA CYS A 267 -3.31 3.60 -25.55
C CYS A 267 -4.09 4.82 -26.07
N SER A 268 -5.40 4.84 -25.82
CA SER A 268 -6.22 6.03 -26.03
C SER A 268 -5.91 7.06 -24.94
N ALA A 269 -5.42 8.23 -25.30
CA ALA A 269 -5.06 9.27 -24.34
C ALA A 269 -6.20 10.24 -24.01
N GLN A 270 -7.46 9.76 -23.96
CA GLN A 270 -8.59 10.64 -23.58
C GLN A 270 -8.41 11.19 -22.16
N VAL A 271 -7.92 10.36 -21.24
CA VAL A 271 -7.60 10.78 -19.89
C VAL A 271 -6.35 10.07 -19.39
N VAL A 272 -5.53 10.80 -18.63
CA VAL A 272 -4.45 10.23 -17.80
C VAL A 272 -4.83 10.44 -16.33
N VAL A 273 -4.87 9.36 -15.57
CA VAL A 273 -5.24 9.38 -14.14
C VAL A 273 -4.08 8.90 -13.30
N SER A 274 -3.66 9.71 -12.35
CA SER A 274 -2.77 9.31 -11.25
C SER A 274 -3.62 9.14 -10.00
N THR A 275 -3.67 7.93 -9.45
CA THR A 275 -4.55 7.56 -8.33
C THR A 275 -3.77 7.41 -7.04
N ASP A 276 -4.26 8.03 -5.97
CA ASP A 276 -3.87 7.81 -4.58
C ASP A 276 -5.16 7.63 -3.76
N LEU A 277 -5.20 6.64 -2.89
CA LEU A 277 -6.34 6.35 -2.04
C LEU A 277 -6.10 6.84 -0.61
N LYS A 278 -7.12 7.41 0.02
CA LYS A 278 -7.08 7.76 1.44
C LYS A 278 -7.19 6.48 2.26
N ALA A 279 -6.26 6.27 3.22
CA ALA A 279 -6.29 5.11 4.12
C ALA A 279 -6.56 3.79 3.35
N ALA A 280 -5.84 3.59 2.24
CA ALA A 280 -6.11 2.55 1.26
C ALA A 280 -6.28 1.15 1.88
N THR A 281 -5.44 0.81 2.86
CA THR A 281 -5.49 -0.47 3.57
C THR A 281 -6.65 -0.54 4.57
N ASP A 282 -6.90 0.55 5.30
CA ASP A 282 -7.85 0.56 6.42
C ASP A 282 -9.31 0.59 5.94
N LEU A 283 -9.53 1.09 4.71
CA LEU A 283 -10.86 1.20 4.11
C LEU A 283 -11.32 -0.04 3.32
N LEU A 284 -10.48 -1.07 3.15
CA LEU A 284 -10.87 -2.26 2.41
C LEU A 284 -11.90 -3.10 3.18
N PRO A 285 -13.04 -3.50 2.56
CA PRO A 285 -14.02 -4.36 3.19
C PRO A 285 -13.51 -5.79 3.36
N LEU A 286 -13.81 -6.43 4.48
CA LEU A 286 -13.39 -7.82 4.73
C LEU A 286 -14.06 -8.81 3.79
N ASP A 287 -15.31 -8.58 3.37
CA ASP A 287 -16.03 -9.42 2.41
C ASP A 287 -15.35 -9.44 1.03
N LEU A 288 -14.84 -8.29 0.57
CA LEU A 288 -14.05 -8.21 -0.66
C LEU A 288 -12.75 -9.02 -0.51
N MET A 289 -12.07 -8.93 0.64
CA MET A 289 -10.86 -9.70 0.90
C MET A 289 -11.17 -11.21 0.90
N GLY A 290 -12.24 -11.63 1.58
CA GLY A 290 -12.71 -13.01 1.58
C GLY A 290 -12.95 -13.53 0.16
N SER A 291 -13.63 -12.75 -0.68
CA SER A 291 -13.90 -13.12 -2.09
C SER A 291 -12.62 -13.28 -2.92
N LEU A 292 -11.61 -12.41 -2.70
CA LEU A 292 -10.32 -12.56 -3.37
C LEU A 292 -9.60 -13.83 -2.91
N VAL A 293 -9.57 -14.11 -1.61
CA VAL A 293 -8.94 -15.31 -1.04
C VAL A 293 -9.67 -16.59 -1.50
N ASP A 294 -11.00 -16.56 -1.58
CA ASP A 294 -11.78 -17.66 -2.15
C ASP A 294 -11.41 -17.94 -3.61
N GLY A 295 -11.20 -16.89 -4.41
CA GLY A 295 -10.71 -17.05 -5.78
C GLY A 295 -9.30 -17.61 -5.86
N LEU A 296 -8.40 -17.21 -4.95
CA LEU A 296 -7.05 -17.81 -4.85
C LEU A 296 -7.14 -19.29 -4.50
N ALA A 297 -7.99 -19.68 -3.54
CA ALA A 297 -8.22 -21.07 -3.15
C ALA A 297 -8.78 -21.89 -4.31
N GLU A 298 -9.83 -21.40 -4.99
CA GLU A 298 -10.46 -22.09 -6.13
C GLU A 298 -9.51 -22.25 -7.35
N SER A 299 -8.50 -21.38 -7.45
CA SER A 299 -7.52 -21.47 -8.54
C SER A 299 -6.69 -22.75 -8.53
N GLY A 300 -6.51 -23.38 -7.36
CA GLY A 300 -5.61 -24.51 -7.14
C GLY A 300 -4.12 -24.17 -7.24
N LYS A 301 -3.77 -22.86 -7.23
CA LYS A 301 -2.38 -22.38 -7.41
C LYS A 301 -1.67 -22.03 -6.10
N ILE A 302 -2.38 -22.13 -4.99
CA ILE A 302 -1.84 -21.87 -3.64
C ILE A 302 -2.15 -23.08 -2.74
N PRO A 303 -1.18 -23.59 -1.99
CA PRO A 303 -1.41 -24.68 -1.04
C PRO A 303 -2.47 -24.33 0.00
N ALA A 304 -3.22 -25.31 0.48
CA ALA A 304 -4.31 -25.10 1.43
C ALA A 304 -3.87 -24.39 2.71
N TRP A 305 -2.70 -24.74 3.26
CA TRP A 305 -2.16 -24.09 4.46
C TRP A 305 -1.82 -22.61 4.24
N GLU A 306 -1.31 -22.23 3.05
CA GLU A 306 -1.08 -20.82 2.72
C GLU A 306 -2.40 -20.04 2.58
N ILE A 307 -3.46 -20.69 2.06
CA ILE A 307 -4.81 -20.12 2.05
C ILE A 307 -5.33 -19.91 3.47
N SER A 308 -5.10 -20.85 4.38
CA SER A 308 -5.47 -20.68 5.79
C SER A 308 -4.78 -19.45 6.41
N VAL A 309 -3.47 -19.31 6.17
CA VAL A 309 -2.72 -18.12 6.62
C VAL A 309 -3.26 -16.83 6.00
N LEU A 310 -3.60 -16.84 4.71
CA LEU A 310 -4.22 -15.68 4.05
C LEU A 310 -5.55 -15.30 4.68
N ARG A 311 -6.40 -16.28 5.01
CA ARG A 311 -7.67 -16.03 5.71
C ARG A 311 -7.42 -15.37 7.05
N GLU A 312 -6.55 -15.97 7.87
CA GLU A 312 -6.16 -15.37 9.15
C GLU A 312 -5.67 -13.92 9.02
N LEU A 313 -4.95 -13.57 7.93
CA LEU A 313 -4.42 -12.22 7.70
C LEU A 313 -5.42 -11.23 7.07
N THR A 314 -6.56 -11.71 6.57
CA THR A 314 -7.59 -10.89 5.90
C THR A 314 -8.96 -10.92 6.59
N GLU A 315 -9.10 -11.67 7.66
CA GLU A 315 -10.27 -11.71 8.55
C GLU A 315 -10.19 -10.63 9.65
N PRO A 316 -11.22 -10.49 10.51
CA PRO A 316 -11.17 -9.56 11.64
C PRO A 316 -9.94 -9.77 12.51
N GLN A 317 -9.21 -8.71 12.81
CA GLN A 317 -7.96 -8.75 13.59
C GLN A 317 -8.14 -8.12 14.97
N THR A 318 -7.53 -8.70 16.01
CA THR A 318 -7.49 -8.12 17.37
C THR A 318 -6.29 -7.19 17.51
N LEU A 319 -6.54 -5.94 17.88
CA LEU A 319 -5.54 -4.87 17.99
C LEU A 319 -5.44 -4.35 19.41
N LEU A 320 -4.21 -4.19 19.90
CA LEU A 320 -3.89 -3.54 21.18
C LEU A 320 -3.24 -2.18 20.92
N TYR A 321 -3.87 -1.12 21.40
CA TYR A 321 -3.35 0.25 21.35
C TYR A 321 -2.51 0.61 22.57
N ASN A 322 -1.68 1.65 22.44
CA ASN A 322 -0.79 2.10 23.51
C ASN A 322 -1.52 2.65 24.77
N ASP A 323 -2.79 2.97 24.65
CA ASP A 323 -3.66 3.38 25.76
C ASP A 323 -4.28 2.17 26.51
N GLY A 324 -3.90 0.95 26.14
CA GLY A 324 -4.41 -0.29 26.70
C GLY A 324 -5.75 -0.75 26.10
N THR A 325 -6.36 0.03 25.19
CA THR A 325 -7.62 -0.39 24.55
C THR A 325 -7.38 -1.49 23.53
N THR A 326 -8.29 -2.47 23.52
CA THR A 326 -8.31 -3.55 22.53
C THR A 326 -9.56 -3.41 21.66
N ILE A 327 -9.40 -3.60 20.35
CA ILE A 327 -10.52 -3.64 19.41
C ILE A 327 -10.37 -4.84 18.48
N THR A 328 -11.50 -5.33 17.95
CA THR A 328 -11.54 -6.27 16.83
C THR A 328 -11.99 -5.52 15.58
N THR A 329 -11.22 -5.62 14.50
CA THR A 329 -11.51 -4.89 13.25
C THR A 329 -12.76 -5.43 12.58
N ARG A 330 -13.51 -4.55 11.90
CA ARG A 330 -14.68 -4.88 11.08
C ARG A 330 -14.44 -4.57 9.60
N ARG A 331 -13.31 -3.96 9.28
CA ARG A 331 -12.77 -3.72 7.94
C ARG A 331 -11.26 -3.51 8.01
N GLY A 332 -10.64 -3.43 6.86
CA GLY A 332 -9.23 -3.11 6.70
C GLY A 332 -8.32 -4.34 6.68
N ILE A 333 -7.26 -4.24 5.88
CA ILE A 333 -6.08 -5.08 5.94
C ILE A 333 -4.94 -4.25 6.52
N LEU A 334 -4.43 -4.64 7.66
CA LEU A 334 -3.63 -3.77 8.50
C LEU A 334 -2.25 -3.44 7.90
N MET A 335 -1.89 -2.16 7.91
CA MET A 335 -0.54 -1.73 7.53
C MET A 335 0.49 -2.32 8.50
N GLY A 336 1.42 -3.14 7.99
CA GLY A 336 2.45 -3.83 8.78
C GLY A 336 2.34 -5.35 8.74
N LEU A 337 1.19 -5.91 8.32
CA LEU A 337 1.11 -7.34 8.00
C LEU A 337 1.84 -7.63 6.68
N PRO A 338 2.52 -8.77 6.56
CA PRO A 338 3.36 -9.07 5.39
C PRO A 338 2.61 -9.08 4.05
N THR A 339 1.35 -9.52 4.05
CA THR A 339 0.54 -9.69 2.83
C THR A 339 -0.21 -8.44 2.39
N THR A 340 -0.31 -7.41 3.24
CA THR A 340 -1.13 -6.21 3.00
C THR A 340 -0.85 -5.56 1.66
N TRP A 341 0.42 -5.29 1.36
CA TRP A 341 0.80 -4.59 0.14
C TRP A 341 0.49 -5.40 -1.13
N VAL A 342 0.73 -6.71 -1.12
CA VAL A 342 0.46 -7.58 -2.29
C VAL A 342 -1.04 -7.76 -2.52
N ILE A 343 -1.84 -7.83 -1.46
CA ILE A 343 -3.30 -7.88 -1.55
C ILE A 343 -3.85 -6.55 -2.07
N LEU A 344 -3.39 -5.42 -1.55
CA LEU A 344 -3.79 -4.09 -2.02
C LEU A 344 -3.49 -3.91 -3.52
N SER A 345 -2.31 -4.34 -3.97
CA SER A 345 -1.95 -4.32 -5.39
C SER A 345 -2.91 -5.17 -6.23
N LEU A 346 -3.28 -6.37 -5.74
CA LEU A 346 -4.22 -7.26 -6.42
C LEU A 346 -5.64 -6.65 -6.49
N VAL A 347 -6.10 -5.98 -5.44
CA VAL A 347 -7.36 -5.22 -5.42
C VAL A 347 -7.35 -4.12 -6.48
N HIS A 348 -6.27 -3.35 -6.58
CA HIS A 348 -6.13 -2.28 -7.56
C HIS A 348 -6.16 -2.82 -9.00
N ILE A 349 -5.46 -3.93 -9.27
CA ILE A 349 -5.49 -4.61 -10.57
C ILE A 349 -6.92 -5.09 -10.87
N PHE A 350 -7.63 -5.62 -9.87
CA PHE A 350 -9.03 -6.02 -10.02
C PHE A 350 -9.91 -4.83 -10.42
N TRP A 351 -9.86 -3.73 -9.71
CA TRP A 351 -10.69 -2.56 -9.97
C TRP A 351 -10.49 -2.00 -11.38
N TRP A 352 -9.23 -1.79 -11.80
CA TRP A 352 -8.93 -1.31 -13.15
C TRP A 352 -9.35 -2.31 -14.21
N SER A 353 -9.02 -3.59 -14.04
CA SER A 353 -9.39 -4.64 -15.00
C SER A 353 -10.92 -4.77 -15.14
N GLN A 354 -11.64 -4.71 -14.03
CA GLN A 354 -13.09 -4.81 -14.04
C GLN A 354 -13.75 -3.58 -14.68
N ALA A 355 -13.23 -2.39 -14.44
CA ALA A 355 -13.68 -1.17 -15.09
C ALA A 355 -13.55 -1.27 -16.61
N ILE A 356 -12.40 -1.73 -17.12
CA ILE A 356 -12.18 -1.96 -18.55
C ILE A 356 -13.18 -2.98 -19.10
N VAL A 357 -13.39 -4.10 -18.40
CA VAL A 357 -14.34 -5.16 -18.83
C VAL A 357 -15.78 -4.63 -18.87
N THR A 358 -16.19 -3.86 -17.88
CA THR A 358 -17.56 -3.29 -17.80
C THR A 358 -17.81 -2.32 -18.96
N VAL A 359 -16.87 -1.39 -19.21
CA VAL A 359 -16.98 -0.42 -20.30
C VAL A 359 -16.93 -1.10 -21.67
N ALA A 360 -16.04 -2.07 -21.87
CA ALA A 360 -15.94 -2.82 -23.11
C ALA A 360 -17.26 -3.54 -23.46
N LYS A 361 -17.92 -4.15 -22.47
CA LYS A 361 -19.24 -4.78 -22.65
C LYS A 361 -20.30 -3.76 -23.04
N ARG A 362 -20.32 -2.60 -22.35
CA ARG A 362 -21.28 -1.52 -22.64
C ARG A 362 -21.11 -0.96 -24.06
N MET A 363 -19.87 -0.82 -24.50
CA MET A 363 -19.53 -0.33 -25.82
C MET A 363 -19.54 -1.41 -26.92
N LYS A 364 -19.76 -2.67 -26.57
CA LYS A 364 -19.76 -3.84 -27.48
C LYS A 364 -18.46 -4.01 -28.27
N ILE A 365 -17.32 -3.73 -27.64
CA ILE A 365 -16.00 -3.89 -28.22
C ILE A 365 -15.28 -5.09 -27.63
N SER A 366 -14.27 -5.61 -28.36
CA SER A 366 -13.50 -6.77 -27.91
C SER A 366 -12.64 -6.41 -26.69
N LEU A 367 -12.48 -7.38 -25.77
CA LEU A 367 -11.59 -7.19 -24.60
C LEU A 367 -10.15 -6.95 -25.03
N LYS A 368 -9.70 -7.56 -26.14
CA LYS A 368 -8.35 -7.31 -26.69
C LYS A 368 -8.16 -5.83 -27.02
N GLN A 369 -9.09 -5.24 -27.74
CA GLN A 369 -9.05 -3.82 -28.09
C GLN A 369 -9.14 -2.96 -26.81
N ALA A 370 -10.08 -3.25 -25.93
CA ALA A 370 -10.26 -2.50 -24.68
C ALA A 370 -8.99 -2.46 -23.83
N PHE A 371 -8.31 -3.59 -23.63
CA PHE A 371 -7.04 -3.65 -22.88
C PHE A 371 -5.84 -3.09 -23.66
N THR A 372 -5.92 -2.94 -24.98
CA THR A 372 -4.89 -2.26 -25.76
C THR A 372 -5.02 -0.74 -25.63
N GLU A 373 -6.25 -0.22 -25.69
CA GLU A 373 -6.51 1.23 -25.65
C GLU A 373 -6.58 1.79 -24.21
N ASN A 374 -6.68 0.92 -23.20
CA ASN A 374 -6.72 1.29 -21.78
C ASN A 374 -5.61 0.57 -21.04
N ARG A 375 -4.58 1.31 -20.64
CA ARG A 375 -3.41 0.79 -19.94
C ARG A 375 -3.32 1.34 -18.53
N PHE A 376 -2.86 0.52 -17.62
CA PHE A 376 -2.59 0.96 -16.26
C PHE A 376 -1.39 0.21 -15.66
N VAL A 377 -0.76 0.84 -14.68
CA VAL A 377 0.25 0.23 -13.82
C VAL A 377 -0.09 0.54 -12.37
N THR A 378 0.22 -0.39 -11.46
CA THR A 378 -0.04 -0.25 -10.04
C THR A 378 1.18 -0.57 -9.19
N CYS A 379 1.26 0.06 -8.01
CA CYS A 379 2.23 -0.21 -6.97
C CYS A 379 1.58 0.01 -5.60
N GLY A 380 0.96 -1.01 -5.04
CA GLY A 380 0.16 -0.85 -3.81
C GLY A 380 -1.08 -0.01 -4.06
N ASP A 381 -1.15 1.14 -3.38
CA ASP A 381 -2.22 2.14 -3.49
C ASP A 381 -2.00 3.17 -4.62
N ASP A 382 -0.80 3.26 -5.15
CA ASP A 382 -0.50 4.12 -6.30
C ASP A 382 -0.87 3.42 -7.61
N ALA A 383 -1.57 4.13 -8.50
CA ALA A 383 -1.81 3.67 -9.87
C ALA A 383 -1.74 4.81 -10.87
N LEU A 384 -1.24 4.48 -12.06
CA LEU A 384 -1.25 5.34 -13.24
C LEU A 384 -2.07 4.66 -14.33
N PHE A 385 -3.03 5.37 -14.88
CA PHE A 385 -3.92 4.91 -15.95
C PHE A 385 -3.87 5.88 -17.13
N CYS A 386 -3.92 5.34 -18.34
CA CYS A 386 -4.09 6.09 -19.58
C CYS A 386 -5.11 5.37 -20.46
N GLY A 387 -6.17 6.04 -20.88
CA GLY A 387 -7.22 5.42 -21.66
C GLY A 387 -8.48 6.26 -21.81
N TRP A 388 -9.63 5.57 -21.84
CA TRP A 388 -10.94 6.19 -22.00
C TRP A 388 -11.44 6.80 -20.70
N SER A 389 -12.09 7.97 -20.80
CA SER A 389 -12.68 8.65 -19.65
C SER A 389 -13.73 7.80 -18.92
N ASP A 390 -14.51 7.01 -19.66
CA ASP A 390 -15.54 6.12 -19.12
C ASP A 390 -14.94 5.05 -18.21
N VAL A 391 -13.74 4.53 -18.54
CA VAL A 391 -13.04 3.54 -17.70
C VAL A 391 -12.60 4.18 -16.38
N ALA A 392 -12.12 5.41 -16.42
CA ALA A 392 -11.75 6.13 -15.20
C ALA A 392 -12.97 6.42 -14.30
N LEU A 393 -14.12 6.74 -14.89
CA LEU A 393 -15.39 6.92 -14.15
C LEU A 393 -15.87 5.60 -13.52
N GLU A 394 -15.82 4.52 -14.27
CA GLU A 394 -16.20 3.18 -13.79
C GLU A 394 -15.30 2.69 -12.65
N TYR A 395 -13.96 2.91 -12.79
CA TYR A 395 -13.02 2.64 -11.72
C TYR A 395 -13.39 3.40 -10.43
N ASN A 396 -13.66 4.70 -10.55
CA ASN A 396 -14.06 5.51 -9.39
C ASN A 396 -15.35 5.00 -8.73
N ALA A 397 -16.31 4.54 -9.52
CA ALA A 397 -17.57 3.96 -9.02
C ALA A 397 -17.31 2.63 -8.28
N LEU A 398 -16.46 1.76 -8.83
CA LEU A 398 -16.06 0.50 -8.18
C LEU A 398 -15.34 0.74 -6.85
N VAL A 399 -14.35 1.64 -6.82
CA VAL A 399 -13.65 2.01 -5.57
C VAL A 399 -14.65 2.49 -4.52
N ALA A 400 -15.57 3.38 -4.89
CA ALA A 400 -16.58 3.90 -3.97
C ALA A 400 -17.57 2.81 -3.50
N SER A 401 -18.00 1.90 -4.37
CA SER A 401 -18.88 0.77 -4.03
C SER A 401 -18.23 -0.21 -3.06
N CYS A 402 -16.89 -0.29 -3.05
CA CYS A 402 -16.10 -1.05 -2.09
C CYS A 402 -15.74 -0.22 -0.83
N GLY A 403 -16.36 0.94 -0.62
CA GLY A 403 -16.08 1.79 0.54
C GLY A 403 -14.71 2.49 0.52
N GLY A 404 -13.98 2.45 -0.60
CA GLY A 404 -12.73 3.17 -0.81
C GLY A 404 -12.98 4.66 -1.02
N THR A 405 -11.99 5.48 -0.68
CA THR A 405 -12.04 6.94 -0.83
C THR A 405 -10.79 7.44 -1.51
N ARG A 406 -10.94 8.28 -2.52
CA ARG A 406 -9.83 8.92 -3.21
C ARG A 406 -9.17 9.97 -2.31
N SER A 407 -7.85 10.09 -2.40
CA SER A 407 -7.08 11.07 -1.63
C SER A 407 -7.25 12.46 -2.24
N ALA A 408 -7.87 13.38 -1.51
CA ALA A 408 -8.01 14.77 -1.98
C ALA A 408 -6.63 15.42 -2.17
N GLY A 409 -6.39 16.02 -3.34
CA GLY A 409 -5.13 16.67 -3.68
C GLY A 409 -3.98 15.75 -4.07
N LYS A 410 -4.26 14.44 -4.29
CA LYS A 410 -3.30 13.45 -4.78
C LYS A 410 -3.86 12.51 -5.86
N HIS A 411 -5.18 12.53 -6.05
CA HIS A 411 -5.82 11.89 -7.18
C HIS A 411 -6.01 12.93 -8.27
N PHE A 412 -5.36 12.74 -9.42
CA PHE A 412 -5.32 13.69 -10.53
C PHE A 412 -5.87 13.04 -11.78
N ALA A 413 -6.71 13.76 -12.53
CA ALA A 413 -7.21 13.34 -13.82
C ALA A 413 -6.97 14.47 -14.83
N VAL A 414 -6.20 14.18 -15.87
CA VAL A 414 -5.86 15.15 -16.95
C VAL A 414 -6.51 14.70 -18.24
N LEU A 415 -7.42 15.51 -18.79
CA LEU A 415 -8.11 15.24 -20.04
C LEU A 415 -7.23 15.58 -21.24
N GLY A 416 -7.28 14.74 -22.27
CA GLY A 416 -6.83 14.85 -23.65
C GLY A 416 -5.86 15.98 -23.99
N ARG A 417 -4.60 15.91 -23.56
CA ARG A 417 -3.56 16.88 -23.88
C ARG A 417 -2.40 16.19 -24.58
N GLU A 418 -1.71 16.89 -25.46
CA GLU A 418 -0.53 16.36 -26.16
C GLU A 418 0.59 15.90 -25.19
N LYS A 419 0.70 16.53 -24.00
CA LYS A 419 1.71 16.22 -23.00
C LYS A 419 1.09 16.22 -21.59
N PRO A 420 0.31 15.19 -21.22
CA PRO A 420 -0.27 15.12 -19.89
C PRO A 420 0.82 14.93 -18.83
N ARG A 421 0.67 15.60 -17.70
CA ARG A 421 1.52 15.43 -16.52
C ARG A 421 0.85 14.47 -15.54
N SER A 422 1.64 13.62 -14.90
CA SER A 422 1.17 12.71 -13.88
C SER A 422 2.20 12.60 -12.76
N VAL A 423 1.78 12.08 -11.62
CA VAL A 423 2.64 11.69 -10.52
C VAL A 423 2.36 10.24 -10.21
N PHE A 424 3.40 9.43 -10.18
CA PHE A 424 3.29 8.01 -9.89
C PHE A 424 4.43 7.59 -8.96
N ILE A 425 4.10 6.87 -7.89
CA ILE A 425 5.01 6.43 -6.83
C ILE A 425 5.73 7.63 -6.18
N GLU A 426 5.07 8.27 -5.22
CA GLU A 426 5.64 9.36 -4.42
C GLU A 426 6.42 8.88 -3.19
#